data_505ea701616cfe9908e4cec3c486f489
#
_entry.id   505ea701616cfe9908e4cec3c486f489
#
_cell.length_a   1.000
_cell.length_b   1.000
_cell.length_c   1.000
_cell.angle_alpha   90.00
_cell.angle_beta   90.00
_cell.angle_gamma   90.00
#
_symmetry.space_group_name_H-M   'P 1'
#
loop_
_entity.id
_entity.type
_entity.pdbx_description
1 polymer ?
#
loop_
_entity_poly.entity_id
_entity_poly.type
_entity_poly.pdbx_seq_one_letter_code
_entity_poly.pdbx_strand_id
1 'polypeptide(L)'
;GFWSLVFFLLSIGFLVKAQINSGYEKGKAKSNSLIYFYNADTKKAVWATYDVNLDTWTKAYIGEDPKTANLSKDLPFFSKYNSKFTYDSKAPLKNIALPTIAFLKDTIVRNYRHLKIQISPNRKVNRYDIFANEKMELQNFKANGTAHLNQEGTKYKRKDKRILSYYVVDNEPLIIEFKIKKNTVFDMDMVEASFDLLHNPLFKMIKRQPWMMPTPFILNDAVVVKQIIKSNTKTIALPVTTNINSVKKDSVQITTDTLQPINIINETN
;
A
#
# COMPACT_ATOMS: atom_id res chain seq x y z
N GLY A 1 48.31 25.15 35.65
CA GLY A 1 48.77 24.70 36.94
C GLY A 1 48.34 23.30 37.29
N PHE A 2 48.71 22.76 38.42
CA PHE A 2 48.44 21.40 38.88
C PHE A 2 46.95 21.01 38.79
N TRP A 3 46.06 21.85 39.25
CA TRP A 3 44.60 21.62 39.19
C TRP A 3 44.05 21.52 37.78
N SER A 4 44.59 22.28 36.82
CA SER A 4 44.16 22.18 35.43
C SER A 4 44.54 20.83 34.83
N LEU A 5 45.68 20.26 35.20
CA LEU A 5 46.06 18.92 34.78
C LEU A 5 45.17 17.86 35.41
N VAL A 6 44.81 17.99 36.68
CA VAL A 6 43.91 17.06 37.37
C VAL A 6 42.54 17.06 36.72
N PHE A 7 41.92 18.21 36.46
CA PHE A 7 40.63 18.29 35.74
C PHE A 7 40.68 17.75 34.31
N PHE A 8 41.77 17.97 33.63
CA PHE A 8 42.00 17.43 32.29
C PHE A 8 42.02 15.88 32.31
N LEU A 9 42.77 15.28 33.23
CA LEU A 9 42.81 13.82 33.38
C LEU A 9 41.46 13.23 33.81
N LEU A 10 40.74 13.91 34.70
CA LEU A 10 39.39 13.51 35.08
C LEU A 10 38.42 13.55 33.87
N SER A 11 38.52 14.59 33.05
CA SER A 11 37.69 14.71 31.84
C SER A 11 37.94 13.57 30.86
N ILE A 12 39.22 13.21 30.65
CA ILE A 12 39.56 12.03 29.83
C ILE A 12 38.98 10.76 30.45
N GLY A 13 39.10 10.57 31.76
CA GLY A 13 38.52 9.42 32.47
C GLY A 13 37.03 9.32 32.29
N PHE A 14 36.29 10.44 32.38
CA PHE A 14 34.87 10.48 32.12
C PHE A 14 34.50 10.18 30.66
N LEU A 15 35.28 10.68 29.70
CA LEU A 15 35.11 10.40 28.27
C LEU A 15 35.27 8.90 27.98
N VAL A 16 36.36 8.29 28.52
CA VAL A 16 36.59 6.85 28.40
C VAL A 16 35.48 6.05 29.03
N LYS A 17 35.03 6.40 30.23
CA LYS A 17 33.89 5.75 30.89
C LYS A 17 32.61 5.91 30.09
N ALA A 18 32.34 7.09 29.54
CA ALA A 18 31.19 7.32 28.70
C ALA A 18 31.24 6.45 27.43
N GLN A 19 32.38 6.34 26.79
CA GLN A 19 32.63 5.50 25.61
C GLN A 19 32.40 4.01 25.92
N ILE A 20 32.93 3.49 27.01
CA ILE A 20 32.76 2.11 27.45
C ILE A 20 31.26 1.83 27.72
N ASN A 21 30.54 2.80 28.30
CA ASN A 21 29.13 2.67 28.63
C ASN A 21 28.18 3.07 27.50
N SER A 22 28.70 3.50 26.34
CA SER A 22 27.86 3.90 25.20
C SER A 22 27.27 2.74 24.41
N GLY A 23 27.72 1.52 24.68
CA GLY A 23 27.21 0.31 24.02
C GLY A 23 25.75 -0.01 24.39
N TYR A 24 25.08 -0.71 23.48
CA TYR A 24 23.72 -1.24 23.70
C TYR A 24 23.81 -2.65 24.28
N GLU A 25 23.04 -2.92 25.34
CA GLU A 25 23.00 -4.20 26.05
C GLU A 25 21.64 -4.40 26.73
N LYS A 26 21.46 -5.50 27.47
CA LYS A 26 20.26 -5.71 28.29
C LYS A 26 20.08 -4.53 29.26
N GLY A 27 18.96 -3.82 29.11
CA GLY A 27 18.67 -2.58 29.86
C GLY A 27 19.03 -1.28 29.16
N LYS A 28 19.76 -1.36 28.02
CA LYS A 28 20.08 -0.22 27.13
C LYS A 28 19.65 -0.58 25.71
N ALA A 29 18.36 -0.49 25.46
CA ALA A 29 17.78 -0.95 24.20
C ALA A 29 18.22 -0.10 23.02
N LYS A 30 18.67 -0.75 21.92
CA LYS A 30 18.85 -0.13 20.63
C LYS A 30 17.62 -0.35 19.75
N SER A 31 17.09 0.74 19.22
CA SER A 31 16.07 0.65 18.18
C SER A 31 16.70 0.33 16.82
N ASN A 32 16.08 -0.53 16.04
CA ASN A 32 16.44 -0.82 14.67
C ASN A 32 15.23 -1.05 13.80
N SER A 33 15.42 -1.01 12.48
CA SER A 33 14.37 -1.12 11.50
C SER A 33 14.78 -2.00 10.33
N LEU A 34 13.83 -2.75 9.81
CA LEU A 34 14.01 -3.51 8.59
C LEU A 34 12.67 -3.76 7.92
N ILE A 35 12.61 -3.54 6.61
CA ILE A 35 11.50 -3.98 5.79
C ILE A 35 12.00 -4.84 4.64
N TYR A 36 11.15 -5.74 4.19
CA TYR A 36 11.28 -6.37 2.88
C TYR A 36 10.34 -5.66 1.92
N PHE A 37 10.91 -5.07 0.86
CA PHE A 37 10.14 -4.40 -0.18
C PHE A 37 10.20 -5.20 -1.48
N TYR A 38 9.03 -5.44 -2.08
CA TYR A 38 8.87 -6.10 -3.36
C TYR A 38 8.07 -5.23 -4.33
N ASN A 39 8.67 -4.89 -5.47
CA ASN A 39 7.98 -4.25 -6.57
C ASN A 39 7.49 -5.33 -7.54
N ALA A 40 6.18 -5.58 -7.56
CA ALA A 40 5.56 -6.63 -8.35
C ALA A 40 5.62 -6.36 -9.86
N ASP A 41 5.65 -5.08 -10.26
CA ASP A 41 5.69 -4.68 -11.67
C ASP A 41 7.07 -4.90 -12.28
N THR A 42 8.13 -4.61 -11.53
CA THR A 42 9.54 -4.78 -11.98
C THR A 42 10.14 -6.10 -11.55
N LYS A 43 9.46 -6.87 -10.69
CA LYS A 43 9.95 -8.13 -10.09
C LYS A 43 11.29 -7.95 -9.38
N LYS A 44 11.45 -6.86 -8.65
CA LYS A 44 12.65 -6.55 -7.85
C LYS A 44 12.29 -6.53 -6.37
N ALA A 45 13.19 -7.06 -5.56
CA ALA A 45 13.06 -7.03 -4.10
C ALA A 45 14.32 -6.46 -3.47
N VAL A 46 14.13 -5.71 -2.38
CA VAL A 46 15.20 -5.15 -1.57
C VAL A 46 14.87 -5.22 -0.09
N TRP A 47 15.90 -5.32 0.73
CA TRP A 47 15.88 -5.00 2.14
C TRP A 47 16.08 -3.50 2.29
N ALA A 48 15.39 -2.85 3.21
CA ALA A 48 15.60 -1.45 3.48
C ALA A 48 15.47 -1.13 4.97
N THR A 49 16.24 -0.13 5.41
CA THR A 49 16.27 0.31 6.80
C THR A 49 16.31 1.83 6.89
N TYR A 50 15.78 2.36 7.99
CA TYR A 50 15.91 3.76 8.40
C TYR A 50 17.13 3.98 9.29
N ASP A 51 17.81 2.92 9.71
CA ASP A 51 18.94 3.00 10.63
C ASP A 51 20.13 3.70 9.96
N VAL A 52 20.72 4.65 10.63
CA VAL A 52 21.97 5.32 10.20
C VAL A 52 23.17 4.47 10.61
N ASN A 53 23.15 3.94 11.85
CA ASN A 53 24.18 3.08 12.38
C ASN A 53 23.67 1.64 12.44
N LEU A 54 24.13 0.79 11.53
CA LEU A 54 23.72 -0.60 11.47
C LEU A 54 24.31 -1.40 12.63
N ASP A 55 23.49 -2.24 13.25
CA ASP A 55 23.93 -3.27 14.19
C ASP A 55 24.16 -4.61 13.49
N THR A 56 24.58 -5.61 14.23
CA THR A 56 24.87 -6.94 13.69
C THR A 56 23.62 -7.60 13.05
N TRP A 57 22.42 -7.27 13.54
CA TRP A 57 21.19 -7.83 13.01
C TRP A 57 20.82 -7.17 11.68
N THR A 58 20.83 -5.85 11.60
CA THR A 58 20.54 -5.12 10.35
C THR A 58 21.60 -5.37 9.28
N LYS A 59 22.88 -5.46 9.67
CA LYS A 59 23.98 -5.79 8.75
C LYS A 59 23.84 -7.15 8.08
N ALA A 60 23.24 -8.14 8.75
CA ALA A 60 22.98 -9.45 8.17
C ALA A 60 22.08 -9.40 6.90
N TYR A 61 21.30 -8.32 6.73
CA TYR A 61 20.40 -8.12 5.59
C TYR A 61 20.87 -7.02 4.65
N ILE A 62 21.40 -5.94 5.20
CA ILE A 62 21.84 -4.75 4.44
C ILE A 62 23.27 -4.90 3.93
N GLY A 63 24.12 -5.64 4.64
CA GLY A 63 25.54 -5.80 4.34
C GLY A 63 26.43 -4.91 5.21
N GLU A 64 27.74 -5.14 5.13
CA GLU A 64 28.76 -4.35 5.88
C GLU A 64 28.99 -2.98 5.23
N ASP A 65 28.99 -2.91 3.89
CA ASP A 65 29.16 -1.68 3.10
C ASP A 65 27.83 -1.25 2.47
N PRO A 66 26.94 -0.64 3.24
CA PRO A 66 25.59 -0.34 2.78
C PRO A 66 25.60 0.80 1.76
N LYS A 67 24.73 0.68 0.74
CA LYS A 67 24.49 1.76 -0.22
C LYS A 67 23.33 2.62 0.24
N THR A 68 23.45 3.93 0.00
CA THR A 68 22.34 4.86 0.26
C THR A 68 21.10 4.40 -0.47
N ALA A 69 19.97 4.37 0.24
CA ALA A 69 18.72 3.88 -0.29
C ALA A 69 18.23 4.69 -1.50
N ASN A 70 17.83 3.98 -2.54
CA ASN A 70 17.23 4.57 -3.75
C ASN A 70 15.71 4.40 -3.81
N LEU A 71 15.13 3.71 -2.83
CA LEU A 71 13.70 3.37 -2.71
C LEU A 71 12.77 4.58 -2.66
N SER A 72 13.22 5.73 -2.16
CA SER A 72 12.39 6.92 -2.01
C SER A 72 11.89 7.49 -3.34
N LYS A 73 12.46 7.10 -4.48
CA LYS A 73 11.97 7.47 -5.82
C LYS A 73 10.76 6.65 -6.24
N ASP A 74 10.71 5.38 -5.82
CA ASP A 74 9.67 4.41 -6.22
C ASP A 74 8.56 4.28 -5.18
N LEU A 75 8.79 4.75 -3.96
CA LEU A 75 7.88 4.63 -2.84
C LEU A 75 7.74 5.96 -2.12
N PRO A 76 6.60 6.61 -2.24
CA PRO A 76 6.24 7.68 -1.33
C PRO A 76 5.82 7.09 0.03
N PHE A 77 6.70 6.28 0.65
CA PHE A 77 6.53 5.86 2.03
C PHE A 77 6.91 6.99 2.93
N PHE A 78 5.94 7.37 3.73
CA PHE A 78 6.15 8.36 4.74
C PHE A 78 6.11 7.68 6.10
N SER A 79 7.19 7.74 6.82
CA SER A 79 7.12 7.64 8.27
C SER A 79 6.27 8.81 8.78
N LYS A 80 5.76 8.72 10.00
CA LYS A 80 5.06 9.84 10.65
C LYS A 80 5.88 11.14 10.63
N TYR A 81 7.21 11.03 10.59
CA TYR A 81 8.17 12.13 10.62
C TYR A 81 8.82 12.42 9.27
N ASN A 82 8.25 11.91 8.17
CA ASN A 82 8.80 12.07 6.82
C ASN A 82 10.21 11.48 6.64
N SER A 83 10.60 10.52 7.49
CA SER A 83 11.89 9.86 7.40
C SER A 83 12.01 9.06 6.12
N LYS A 84 13.17 9.14 5.49
CA LYS A 84 13.53 8.35 4.30
C LYS A 84 14.32 7.11 4.73
N PHE A 85 14.26 6.05 3.94
CA PHE A 85 15.18 4.93 4.12
C PHE A 85 16.60 5.41 3.95
N THR A 86 17.48 4.99 4.87
CA THR A 86 18.90 5.34 4.85
C THR A 86 19.67 4.43 3.90
N TYR A 87 19.43 3.12 4.01
CA TYR A 87 20.12 2.12 3.21
C TYR A 87 19.13 1.12 2.61
N ASP A 88 19.51 0.60 1.44
CA ASP A 88 18.86 -0.57 0.86
C ASP A 88 19.91 -1.56 0.30
N SER A 89 19.52 -2.81 0.19
CA SER A 89 20.29 -3.87 -0.45
C SER A 89 19.39 -4.84 -1.19
N LYS A 90 19.94 -5.53 -2.20
CA LYS A 90 19.19 -6.53 -2.96
C LYS A 90 18.72 -7.66 -2.04
N ALA A 91 17.43 -7.98 -2.10
CA ALA A 91 16.82 -9.09 -1.38
C ALA A 91 16.50 -10.26 -2.32
N PRO A 92 16.45 -11.50 -1.80
CA PRO A 92 15.98 -12.64 -2.56
C PRO A 92 14.49 -12.48 -2.90
N LEU A 93 14.09 -12.86 -4.11
CA LEU A 93 12.68 -12.90 -4.49
C LEU A 93 11.94 -13.95 -3.69
N LYS A 94 10.76 -13.59 -3.19
CA LYS A 94 9.84 -14.47 -2.48
C LYS A 94 8.51 -14.55 -3.22
N ASN A 95 7.86 -15.70 -3.17
CA ASN A 95 6.54 -15.90 -3.76
C ASN A 95 5.46 -15.32 -2.84
N ILE A 96 5.29 -14.00 -2.89
CA ILE A 96 4.31 -13.29 -2.07
C ILE A 96 2.98 -13.25 -2.83
N ALA A 97 1.90 -13.69 -2.19
CA ALA A 97 0.57 -13.59 -2.75
C ALA A 97 0.18 -12.11 -2.89
N LEU A 98 -0.05 -11.67 -4.13
CA LEU A 98 -0.48 -10.31 -4.44
C LEU A 98 -1.99 -10.16 -4.22
N PRO A 99 -2.50 -8.98 -3.86
CA PRO A 99 -3.94 -8.74 -3.77
C PRO A 99 -4.60 -8.85 -5.14
N THR A 100 -5.84 -9.30 -5.15
CA THR A 100 -6.69 -9.30 -6.35
C THR A 100 -7.30 -7.92 -6.53
N ILE A 101 -7.10 -7.33 -7.71
CA ILE A 101 -7.67 -6.04 -8.11
C ILE A 101 -8.77 -6.29 -9.14
N ALA A 102 -10.01 -5.96 -8.79
CA ALA A 102 -11.17 -6.11 -9.66
C ALA A 102 -11.82 -4.75 -9.95
N PHE A 103 -12.04 -4.44 -11.22
CA PHE A 103 -12.82 -3.27 -11.64
C PHE A 103 -14.29 -3.66 -11.69
N LEU A 104 -15.03 -3.39 -10.60
CA LEU A 104 -16.47 -3.69 -10.49
C LEU A 104 -17.30 -2.75 -11.38
N LYS A 105 -16.78 -1.54 -11.65
CA LYS A 105 -17.37 -0.58 -12.58
C LYS A 105 -16.25 0.19 -13.29
N ASP A 106 -16.37 0.28 -14.60
CA ASP A 106 -15.51 1.09 -15.45
C ASP A 106 -16.34 1.55 -16.66
N THR A 107 -17.05 2.67 -16.52
CA THR A 107 -18.02 3.14 -17.52
C THR A 107 -17.87 4.62 -17.77
N ILE A 108 -18.02 5.03 -19.02
CA ILE A 108 -18.04 6.44 -19.41
C ILE A 108 -19.50 6.90 -19.52
N VAL A 109 -19.84 7.92 -18.73
CA VAL A 109 -21.15 8.58 -18.79
C VAL A 109 -20.93 10.07 -19.05
N ARG A 110 -21.37 10.55 -20.20
CA ARG A 110 -21.12 11.95 -20.66
C ARG A 110 -19.61 12.26 -20.68
N ASN A 111 -19.19 13.20 -19.83
CA ASN A 111 -17.81 13.67 -19.77
C ASN A 111 -16.98 13.03 -18.66
N TYR A 112 -17.50 12.00 -17.98
CA TYR A 112 -16.83 11.36 -16.86
C TYR A 112 -16.73 9.84 -17.03
N ARG A 113 -15.58 9.29 -16.63
CA ARG A 113 -15.35 7.87 -16.42
C ARG A 113 -15.61 7.54 -14.95
N HIS A 114 -16.55 6.67 -14.69
CA HIS A 114 -16.95 6.20 -13.36
C HIS A 114 -16.26 4.89 -13.06
N LEU A 115 -15.55 4.86 -11.96
CA LEU A 115 -14.73 3.74 -11.53
C LEU A 115 -15.18 3.24 -10.16
N LYS A 116 -15.26 1.92 -10.02
CA LYS A 116 -15.40 1.20 -8.76
C LYS A 116 -14.42 0.06 -8.77
N ILE A 117 -13.43 0.10 -7.87
CA ILE A 117 -12.31 -0.83 -7.82
C ILE A 117 -12.33 -1.53 -6.48
N GLN A 118 -12.29 -2.85 -6.49
CA GLN A 118 -12.14 -3.68 -5.31
C GLN A 118 -10.71 -4.21 -5.23
N ILE A 119 -10.11 -4.11 -4.06
CA ILE A 119 -8.80 -4.65 -3.73
C ILE A 119 -9.02 -5.68 -2.63
N SER A 120 -8.85 -6.97 -2.96
CA SER A 120 -9.06 -8.09 -2.04
C SER A 120 -7.71 -8.68 -1.63
N PRO A 121 -7.41 -8.76 -0.34
CA PRO A 121 -6.15 -9.34 0.13
C PRO A 121 -6.14 -10.86 -0.09
N ASN A 122 -5.01 -11.40 -0.57
CA ASN A 122 -4.77 -12.84 -0.73
C ASN A 122 -3.80 -13.39 0.32
N ARG A 123 -3.46 -12.56 1.31
CA ARG A 123 -2.68 -12.89 2.50
C ARG A 123 -3.12 -12.00 3.64
N LYS A 124 -2.66 -12.24 4.86
CA LYS A 124 -2.91 -11.31 5.97
C LYS A 124 -2.23 -9.97 5.67
N VAL A 125 -3.01 -8.87 5.69
CA VAL A 125 -2.57 -7.51 5.38
C VAL A 125 -3.01 -6.58 6.48
N ASN A 126 -2.21 -5.57 6.78
CA ASN A 126 -2.52 -4.57 7.79
C ASN A 126 -2.86 -3.21 7.19
N ARG A 127 -2.30 -2.87 6.01
CA ARG A 127 -2.45 -1.53 5.46
C ARG A 127 -2.34 -1.51 3.95
N TYR A 128 -3.19 -0.68 3.34
CA TYR A 128 -3.06 -0.21 1.95
C TYR A 128 -2.79 1.29 1.92
N ASP A 129 -1.84 1.72 1.11
CA ASP A 129 -1.68 3.10 0.68
C ASP A 129 -1.94 3.16 -0.82
N ILE A 130 -2.90 4.00 -1.22
CA ILE A 130 -3.33 4.15 -2.61
C ILE A 130 -2.85 5.50 -3.11
N PHE A 131 -2.26 5.49 -4.31
CA PHE A 131 -1.68 6.65 -4.95
C PHE A 131 -2.30 6.87 -6.33
N ALA A 132 -2.39 8.11 -6.73
CA ALA A 132 -2.81 8.48 -8.08
C ALA A 132 -1.95 9.64 -8.58
N ASN A 133 -1.68 9.68 -9.88
CA ASN A 133 -0.97 10.78 -10.50
C ASN A 133 -1.63 12.12 -10.15
N GLU A 134 -0.85 13.14 -9.88
CA GLU A 134 -1.35 14.48 -9.46
C GLU A 134 -2.30 15.10 -10.49
N LYS A 135 -2.12 14.77 -11.77
CA LYS A 135 -2.98 15.22 -12.86
C LYS A 135 -4.36 14.54 -12.89
N MET A 136 -4.54 13.44 -12.14
CA MET A 136 -5.83 12.78 -11.99
C MET A 136 -6.70 13.54 -10.98
N GLU A 137 -7.58 14.39 -11.45
CA GLU A 137 -8.60 15.05 -10.60
C GLU A 137 -9.70 14.05 -10.25
N LEU A 138 -9.70 13.58 -9.01
CA LEU A 138 -10.74 12.67 -8.50
C LEU A 138 -11.96 13.46 -8.05
N GLN A 139 -13.14 12.93 -8.34
CA GLN A 139 -14.42 13.48 -7.89
C GLN A 139 -15.27 12.39 -7.25
N ASN A 140 -16.05 12.77 -6.25
CA ASN A 140 -16.94 11.86 -5.50
C ASN A 140 -16.21 10.63 -4.97
N PHE A 141 -15.01 10.83 -4.43
CA PHE A 141 -14.19 9.74 -3.91
C PHE A 141 -14.83 9.14 -2.64
N LYS A 142 -14.99 7.82 -2.65
CA LYS A 142 -15.47 7.04 -1.52
C LYS A 142 -14.56 5.83 -1.28
N ALA A 143 -14.43 5.45 -0.02
CA ALA A 143 -13.81 4.22 0.41
C ALA A 143 -14.81 3.41 1.24
N ASN A 144 -15.10 2.18 0.85
CA ASN A 144 -16.11 1.30 1.45
C ASN A 144 -17.46 2.02 1.67
N GLY A 145 -17.91 2.77 0.64
CA GLY A 145 -19.18 3.52 0.65
C GLY A 145 -19.14 4.87 1.36
N THR A 146 -18.12 5.13 2.19
CA THR A 146 -17.98 6.38 2.94
C THR A 146 -17.23 7.43 2.14
N ALA A 147 -17.78 8.65 2.05
CA ALA A 147 -17.13 9.77 1.40
C ALA A 147 -15.93 10.25 2.24
N HIS A 148 -14.83 10.58 1.57
CA HIS A 148 -13.65 11.08 2.27
C HIS A 148 -13.87 12.54 2.75
N LEU A 149 -13.36 12.85 3.95
CA LEU A 149 -13.53 14.18 4.58
C LEU A 149 -12.92 15.36 3.79
N ASN A 150 -11.89 15.08 2.98
CA ASN A 150 -11.20 16.09 2.17
C ASN A 150 -11.91 16.43 0.85
N GLN A 151 -13.22 16.22 0.75
CA GLN A 151 -13.99 16.62 -0.42
C GLN A 151 -14.55 18.03 -0.24
N GLU A 152 -14.34 18.88 -1.24
CA GLU A 152 -15.00 20.16 -1.37
C GLU A 152 -16.01 20.05 -2.53
N GLY A 153 -17.28 20.02 -2.20
CA GLY A 153 -18.32 19.67 -3.14
C GLY A 153 -18.09 18.27 -3.72
N THR A 154 -17.83 18.16 -5.01
CA THR A 154 -17.52 16.87 -5.67
C THR A 154 -16.03 16.60 -5.80
N LYS A 155 -15.17 17.62 -5.66
CA LYS A 155 -13.72 17.52 -5.90
C LYS A 155 -12.99 17.00 -4.67
N TYR A 156 -12.18 15.96 -4.84
CA TYR A 156 -11.33 15.44 -3.78
C TYR A 156 -10.02 16.25 -3.72
N LYS A 157 -9.80 16.96 -2.59
CA LYS A 157 -8.57 17.71 -2.33
C LYS A 157 -7.50 16.78 -1.73
N ARG A 158 -6.31 16.84 -2.27
CA ARG A 158 -5.14 16.10 -1.78
C ARG A 158 -3.89 16.98 -1.83
N LYS A 159 -2.93 16.70 -0.97
CA LYS A 159 -1.66 17.44 -0.87
C LYS A 159 -0.57 16.86 -1.78
N ASP A 160 -0.65 15.56 -2.06
CA ASP A 160 0.36 14.80 -2.80
C ASP A 160 -0.31 13.66 -3.61
N LYS A 161 0.48 12.75 -4.12
CA LYS A 161 -0.02 11.60 -4.89
C LYS A 161 -0.85 10.62 -4.06
N ARG A 162 -0.67 10.55 -2.74
CA ARG A 162 -1.41 9.63 -1.88
C ARG A 162 -2.84 10.10 -1.71
N ILE A 163 -3.77 9.24 -2.07
CA ILE A 163 -5.21 9.53 -1.96
C ILE A 163 -5.84 8.86 -0.73
N LEU A 164 -5.28 7.74 -0.27
CA LEU A 164 -5.84 7.00 0.86
C LEU A 164 -4.74 6.22 1.59
N SER A 165 -4.77 6.25 2.92
CA SER A 165 -4.16 5.25 3.78
C SER A 165 -5.28 4.48 4.47
N TYR A 166 -5.38 3.19 4.24
CA TYR A 166 -6.45 2.34 4.76
C TYR A 166 -5.87 1.22 5.61
N TYR A 167 -6.30 1.13 6.86
CA TYR A 167 -5.95 0.03 7.74
C TYR A 167 -6.98 -1.09 7.57
N VAL A 168 -6.50 -2.26 7.20
CA VAL A 168 -7.33 -3.43 6.89
C VAL A 168 -7.75 -4.09 8.20
N VAL A 169 -9.05 -4.29 8.36
CA VAL A 169 -9.65 -5.01 9.49
C VAL A 169 -10.15 -6.35 8.97
N ASP A 170 -9.86 -7.42 9.68
CA ASP A 170 -10.30 -8.79 9.39
C ASP A 170 -10.07 -9.29 7.95
N ASN A 171 -9.07 -8.70 7.30
CA ASN A 171 -8.72 -8.99 5.92
C ASN A 171 -9.84 -8.68 4.90
N GLU A 172 -10.75 -7.76 5.26
CA GLU A 172 -11.85 -7.34 4.41
C GLU A 172 -11.36 -6.56 3.18
N PRO A 173 -12.04 -6.69 2.02
CA PRO A 173 -11.68 -5.96 0.82
C PRO A 173 -11.85 -4.44 0.98
N LEU A 174 -10.96 -3.69 0.36
CA LEU A 174 -11.12 -2.26 0.16
C LEU A 174 -11.83 -2.01 -1.18
N ILE A 175 -12.94 -1.27 -1.13
CA ILE A 175 -13.66 -0.80 -2.31
C ILE A 175 -13.50 0.70 -2.41
N ILE A 176 -12.89 1.19 -3.50
CA ILE A 176 -12.80 2.61 -3.82
C ILE A 176 -13.69 2.95 -5.01
N GLU A 177 -14.41 4.07 -4.89
CA GLU A 177 -15.30 4.57 -5.93
C GLU A 177 -14.98 6.04 -6.20
N PHE A 178 -14.91 6.41 -7.46
CA PHE A 178 -14.68 7.81 -7.88
C PHE A 178 -14.99 8.00 -9.37
N LYS A 179 -14.99 9.25 -9.81
CA LYS A 179 -15.03 9.61 -11.22
C LYS A 179 -13.89 10.54 -11.60
N ILE A 180 -13.44 10.44 -12.84
CA ILE A 180 -12.44 11.29 -13.46
C ILE A 180 -12.97 11.81 -14.79
N LYS A 181 -12.41 12.91 -15.34
CA LYS A 181 -12.73 13.34 -16.69
C LYS A 181 -12.40 12.23 -17.69
N LYS A 182 -13.26 11.98 -18.69
CA LYS A 182 -13.14 10.85 -19.65
C LYS A 182 -11.78 10.73 -20.33
N ASN A 183 -11.12 11.85 -20.59
CA ASN A 183 -9.83 11.90 -21.28
C ASN A 183 -8.62 11.88 -20.32
N THR A 184 -8.84 11.71 -19.02
CA THR A 184 -7.77 11.61 -18.05
C THR A 184 -7.10 10.24 -18.18
N VAL A 185 -5.78 10.23 -18.31
CA VAL A 185 -5.00 8.99 -18.26
C VAL A 185 -5.14 8.38 -16.87
N PHE A 186 -5.58 7.12 -16.80
CA PHE A 186 -5.67 6.39 -15.55
C PHE A 186 -4.25 5.96 -15.12
N ASP A 187 -3.77 6.49 -14.02
CA ASP A 187 -2.44 6.25 -13.48
C ASP A 187 -2.50 6.18 -11.96
N MET A 188 -2.64 4.97 -11.47
CA MET A 188 -2.73 4.66 -10.03
C MET A 188 -1.81 3.51 -9.67
N ASP A 189 -1.22 3.60 -8.50
CA ASP A 189 -0.52 2.50 -7.88
C ASP A 189 -0.95 2.31 -6.41
N MET A 190 -0.59 1.17 -5.87
CA MET A 190 -0.86 0.84 -4.48
C MET A 190 0.36 0.22 -3.83
N VAL A 191 0.40 0.38 -2.52
CA VAL A 191 1.33 -0.29 -1.66
C VAL A 191 0.57 -1.03 -0.58
N GLU A 192 0.87 -2.31 -0.46
CA GLU A 192 0.35 -3.21 0.57
C GLU A 192 1.42 -3.47 1.61
N ALA A 193 1.09 -3.36 2.90
CA ALA A 193 2.00 -3.70 3.99
C ALA A 193 1.37 -4.71 4.95
N SER A 194 2.16 -5.72 5.35
CA SER A 194 1.86 -6.62 6.46
C SER A 194 2.99 -6.57 7.49
N PHE A 195 2.63 -6.53 8.77
CA PHE A 195 3.59 -6.36 9.89
C PHE A 195 4.01 -7.73 10.45
N ASP A 196 4.31 -8.65 9.56
CA ASP A 196 4.59 -10.05 9.88
C ASP A 196 6.00 -10.51 9.46
N LEU A 197 6.88 -9.62 9.02
CA LEU A 197 8.19 -9.97 8.46
C LEU A 197 8.96 -10.97 9.33
N LEU A 198 8.95 -10.78 10.65
CA LEU A 198 9.71 -11.62 11.59
C LEU A 198 9.08 -13.00 11.83
N HIS A 199 7.79 -13.16 11.50
CA HIS A 199 7.03 -14.39 11.74
C HIS A 199 6.52 -15.03 10.45
N ASN A 200 6.72 -14.39 9.31
CA ASN A 200 6.27 -14.87 8.02
C ASN A 200 7.15 -16.06 7.57
N PRO A 201 6.54 -17.22 7.27
CA PRO A 201 7.30 -18.44 6.95
C PRO A 201 8.15 -18.34 5.67
N LEU A 202 7.85 -17.38 4.79
CA LEU A 202 8.67 -17.13 3.60
C LEU A 202 10.06 -16.56 3.93
N PHE A 203 10.21 -15.99 5.14
CA PHE A 203 11.43 -15.34 5.59
C PHE A 203 11.99 -16.09 6.80
N LYS A 204 13.16 -16.66 6.68
CA LYS A 204 13.87 -17.26 7.81
C LYS A 204 14.68 -16.16 8.52
N MET A 205 13.97 -15.31 9.27
CA MET A 205 14.60 -14.15 9.92
C MET A 205 15.44 -14.55 11.13
N ILE A 206 16.60 -13.92 11.25
CA ILE A 206 17.43 -14.01 12.45
C ILE A 206 16.68 -13.34 13.60
N LYS A 207 16.63 -13.97 14.76
CA LYS A 207 15.99 -13.37 15.93
C LYS A 207 16.78 -12.15 16.43
N ARG A 208 16.09 -11.05 16.72
CA ARG A 208 16.69 -9.91 17.41
C ARG A 208 17.26 -10.31 18.76
N GLN A 209 18.36 -9.68 19.14
CA GLN A 209 18.91 -9.81 20.50
C GLN A 209 17.93 -9.18 21.52
N PRO A 210 17.95 -9.65 22.79
CA PRO A 210 17.01 -9.16 23.81
C PRO A 210 17.07 -7.65 24.09
N TRP A 211 18.16 -7.00 23.72
CA TRP A 211 18.38 -5.55 23.85
C TRP A 211 18.04 -4.77 22.58
N MET A 212 17.55 -5.42 21.53
CA MET A 212 17.09 -4.76 20.32
C MET A 212 15.57 -4.62 20.33
N MET A 213 15.08 -3.48 19.88
CA MET A 213 13.65 -3.20 19.78
C MET A 213 13.31 -2.60 18.41
N PRO A 214 12.08 -2.80 17.90
CA PRO A 214 11.66 -2.14 16.67
C PRO A 214 11.61 -0.62 16.87
N THR A 215 12.10 0.14 15.88
CA THR A 215 11.99 1.61 15.88
C THR A 215 10.50 1.99 15.82
N PRO A 216 9.99 2.78 16.77
CA PRO A 216 8.59 3.17 16.80
C PRO A 216 8.25 4.21 15.73
N PHE A 217 6.95 4.33 15.40
CA PHE A 217 6.33 5.33 14.54
C PHE A 217 6.78 5.35 13.06
N ILE A 218 7.51 4.35 12.62
CA ILE A 218 7.87 4.13 11.22
C ILE A 218 7.31 2.80 10.73
N LEU A 219 7.24 2.62 9.42
CA LEU A 219 6.93 1.31 8.82
C LEU A 219 8.12 0.39 9.06
N ASN A 220 7.93 -0.60 9.91
CA ASN A 220 9.00 -1.47 10.37
C ASN A 220 8.50 -2.91 10.51
N ASP A 221 9.41 -3.89 10.47
CA ASP A 221 9.12 -5.32 10.57
C ASP A 221 8.03 -5.78 9.58
N ALA A 222 8.04 -5.18 8.39
CA ALA A 222 6.98 -5.30 7.42
C ALA A 222 7.42 -5.95 6.12
N VAL A 223 6.52 -6.71 5.53
CA VAL A 223 6.57 -7.12 4.14
C VAL A 223 5.73 -6.14 3.34
N VAL A 224 6.38 -5.45 2.40
CA VAL A 224 5.81 -4.36 1.65
C VAL A 224 5.80 -4.71 0.17
N VAL A 225 4.65 -4.57 -0.47
CA VAL A 225 4.48 -4.87 -1.89
C VAL A 225 3.92 -3.65 -2.60
N LYS A 226 4.58 -3.22 -3.67
CA LYS A 226 4.07 -2.21 -4.60
C LYS A 226 3.56 -2.88 -5.86
N GLN A 227 2.42 -2.40 -6.38
CA GLN A 227 1.94 -2.76 -7.71
C GLN A 227 1.11 -1.64 -8.33
N ILE A 228 1.10 -1.59 -9.67
CA ILE A 228 0.24 -0.68 -10.42
C ILE A 228 -1.19 -1.24 -10.43
N ILE A 229 -2.18 -0.37 -10.22
CA ILE A 229 -3.59 -0.71 -10.40
C ILE A 229 -3.90 -0.64 -11.88
N LYS A 230 -4.17 -1.80 -12.50
CA LYS A 230 -4.46 -1.92 -13.95
C LYS A 230 -5.84 -2.49 -14.15
N SER A 231 -6.59 -1.91 -15.10
CA SER A 231 -7.79 -2.53 -15.62
C SER A 231 -7.41 -3.64 -16.60
N ASN A 232 -7.85 -4.85 -16.33
CA ASN A 232 -7.71 -5.96 -17.28
C ASN A 232 -8.80 -5.94 -18.37
N THR A 233 -9.72 -4.98 -18.30
CA THR A 233 -10.84 -4.86 -19.24
C THR A 233 -10.41 -3.99 -20.42
N LYS A 234 -10.41 -4.56 -21.64
CA LYS A 234 -10.53 -3.74 -22.85
C LYS A 234 -11.82 -2.95 -22.69
N THR A 235 -11.75 -1.63 -22.68
CA THR A 235 -12.92 -0.75 -22.59
C THR A 235 -13.88 -1.14 -23.72
N ILE A 236 -14.94 -1.88 -23.39
CA ILE A 236 -16.04 -2.12 -24.32
C ILE A 236 -16.83 -0.82 -24.29
N ALA A 237 -16.63 0.01 -25.29
CA ALA A 237 -17.52 1.13 -25.54
C ALA A 237 -18.92 0.55 -25.78
N LEU A 238 -19.85 0.78 -24.85
CA LEU A 238 -21.24 0.43 -25.08
C LEU A 238 -21.72 1.22 -26.32
N PRO A 239 -22.37 0.56 -27.30
CA PRO A 239 -22.91 1.26 -28.42
C PRO A 239 -23.91 2.31 -27.93
N VAL A 240 -23.73 3.54 -28.39
CA VAL A 240 -24.70 4.62 -28.16
C VAL A 240 -25.99 4.19 -28.86
N THR A 241 -27.01 3.82 -28.08
CA THR A 241 -28.35 3.60 -28.62
C THR A 241 -28.88 4.97 -29.03
N THR A 242 -28.76 5.30 -30.29
CA THR A 242 -29.48 6.43 -30.90
C THR A 242 -30.95 6.04 -30.95
N ASN A 243 -31.73 6.61 -30.05
CA ASN A 243 -33.19 6.59 -30.18
C ASN A 243 -33.58 7.37 -31.43
N ILE A 244 -33.87 6.67 -32.50
CA ILE A 244 -34.57 7.20 -33.64
C ILE A 244 -36.06 7.09 -33.32
N ASN A 245 -36.64 8.16 -32.80
CA ASN A 245 -38.06 8.34 -32.83
C ASN A 245 -38.49 8.65 -34.27
N SER A 246 -39.00 7.65 -34.95
CA SER A 246 -39.89 7.90 -36.09
C SER A 246 -41.13 7.02 -35.93
N VAL A 247 -42.19 7.72 -35.62
CA VAL A 247 -43.58 7.22 -35.62
C VAL A 247 -43.93 6.80 -37.04
N LYS A 248 -44.35 5.51 -37.21
CA LYS A 248 -45.37 5.14 -38.21
C LYS A 248 -46.30 4.15 -37.56
N LYS A 249 -47.56 4.58 -37.51
CA LYS A 249 -48.74 3.83 -37.19
C LYS A 249 -48.98 2.84 -38.32
N ASP A 250 -49.05 1.53 -38.00
CA ASP A 250 -49.85 0.56 -38.74
C ASP A 250 -50.23 -0.59 -37.81
N SER A 251 -51.50 -0.87 -37.81
CA SER A 251 -52.25 -1.83 -37.01
C SER A 251 -51.87 -3.27 -37.36
N VAL A 252 -51.52 -4.08 -36.33
CA VAL A 252 -51.58 -5.56 -36.45
C VAL A 252 -52.19 -6.14 -35.17
N GLN A 253 -53.13 -7.04 -35.36
CA GLN A 253 -53.98 -7.72 -34.39
C GLN A 253 -53.20 -8.57 -33.39
N ILE A 254 -53.70 -8.58 -32.15
CA ILE A 254 -53.23 -9.43 -31.05
C ILE A 254 -53.92 -10.78 -31.21
N THR A 255 -53.16 -11.85 -31.38
CA THR A 255 -53.58 -13.22 -31.10
C THR A 255 -53.04 -13.64 -29.75
N THR A 256 -53.95 -13.88 -28.84
CA THR A 256 -53.69 -14.46 -27.51
C THR A 256 -53.37 -15.94 -27.66
N ASP A 257 -52.16 -16.34 -27.27
CA ASP A 257 -51.81 -17.72 -27.04
C ASP A 257 -51.56 -17.98 -25.55
N THR A 258 -52.25 -19.01 -25.08
CA THR A 258 -52.50 -19.42 -23.70
C THR A 258 -51.22 -20.02 -23.09
N LEU A 259 -50.76 -19.46 -21.98
CA LEU A 259 -49.72 -20.08 -21.15
C LEU A 259 -50.34 -21.13 -20.21
N GLN A 260 -49.86 -22.36 -20.29
CA GLN A 260 -50.17 -23.46 -19.36
C GLN A 260 -49.23 -23.34 -18.12
N PRO A 261 -49.73 -23.69 -16.92
CA PRO A 261 -48.91 -23.61 -15.69
C PRO A 261 -48.01 -24.84 -15.53
N ILE A 262 -46.76 -24.58 -15.12
CA ILE A 262 -45.79 -25.62 -14.75
C ILE A 262 -46.05 -26.08 -13.31
N ASN A 263 -46.31 -27.38 -13.16
CA ASN A 263 -46.43 -28.07 -11.86
C ASN A 263 -45.08 -28.20 -11.19
N ILE A 264 -45.01 -27.71 -9.96
CA ILE A 264 -43.89 -27.97 -9.04
C ILE A 264 -44.20 -29.25 -8.28
N ILE A 265 -43.39 -30.28 -8.50
CA ILE A 265 -43.42 -31.51 -7.70
C ILE A 265 -42.49 -31.31 -6.51
N ASN A 266 -43.05 -31.31 -5.30
CA ASN A 266 -42.33 -31.49 -4.06
C ASN A 266 -42.04 -32.98 -3.86
N GLU A 267 -40.80 -33.38 -3.77
CA GLU A 267 -40.45 -34.67 -3.16
C GLU A 267 -39.72 -34.40 -1.84
N THR A 268 -40.44 -34.75 -0.77
CA THR A 268 -39.92 -35.05 0.56
C THR A 268 -39.43 -36.49 0.57
N ASN A 269 -38.15 -36.70 0.92
CA ASN A 269 -37.70 -37.74 1.88
C ASN A 269 -36.24 -37.48 2.26
#